data_9ead28c02ec4dd5355210586214f807f
#
_entry.id   9ead28c02ec4dd5355210586214f807f
#
_cell.length_a   1.000
_cell.length_b   1.000
_cell.length_c   1.000
_cell.angle_alpha   90.00
_cell.angle_beta   90.00
_cell.angle_gamma   90.00
#
_symmetry.space_group_name_H-M   'P 1'
#
loop_
_entity.id
_entity.type
_entity.pdbx_description
1 polymer ?
#
loop_
_entity_poly.entity_id
_entity_poly.type
_entity_poly.pdbx_seq_one_letter_code
_entity_poly.pdbx_strand_id
1 'polypeptide(L)'
;GTLKQGDIVVAGENYGRARAINDEHGKKVKAAGPATPVSLLGLDGTPAAGDTFTVTKDEKTAREVAQFRRSKVNAQRLSTPVVSLDNLLANFGEAEVKALNIVVKADVRGSLEAIVSALTDLGNDEVKVNVVFAGVGGISDSDINYAITSEAVVFGFNVRAENSAKKIIEAEGLDLRYYKVIYDLVDDVKAALTGLLDP
;
A
#
# COMPACT_ATOMS: atom_id res chain seq x y z
N GLY A 1 -27.73 -1.32 -11.24
CA GLY A 1 -28.35 -1.58 -9.94
C GLY A 1 -28.48 -0.33 -9.09
N THR A 2 -29.09 -0.47 -7.93
CA THR A 2 -29.24 0.62 -6.95
C THR A 2 -28.63 0.15 -5.63
N LEU A 3 -27.66 0.87 -5.11
CA LEU A 3 -27.08 0.66 -3.79
C LEU A 3 -27.97 1.36 -2.75
N LYS A 4 -28.29 0.65 -1.66
CA LYS A 4 -29.10 1.19 -0.56
C LYS A 4 -28.30 1.17 0.74
N GLN A 5 -28.61 2.12 1.63
CA GLN A 5 -28.08 2.09 2.98
C GLN A 5 -28.53 0.81 3.69
N GLY A 6 -27.59 0.11 4.34
CA GLY A 6 -27.80 -1.18 4.97
C GLY A 6 -27.44 -2.39 4.12
N ASP A 7 -27.23 -2.22 2.80
CA ASP A 7 -26.80 -3.29 1.93
C ASP A 7 -25.44 -3.84 2.37
N ILE A 8 -25.26 -5.14 2.18
CA ILE A 8 -23.98 -5.82 2.41
C ILE A 8 -23.26 -5.89 1.08
N VAL A 9 -22.06 -5.36 1.05
CA VAL A 9 -21.27 -5.20 -0.17
C VAL A 9 -19.93 -5.89 -0.07
N VAL A 10 -19.44 -6.34 -1.22
CA VAL A 10 -18.07 -6.83 -1.44
C VAL A 10 -17.45 -5.97 -2.50
N ALA A 11 -16.28 -5.40 -2.21
CA ALA A 11 -15.49 -4.60 -3.13
C ALA A 11 -14.05 -5.12 -3.13
N GLY A 12 -13.63 -5.73 -4.24
CA GLY A 12 -12.35 -6.41 -4.29
C GLY A 12 -12.25 -7.51 -3.23
N GLU A 13 -11.26 -7.41 -2.36
CA GLU A 13 -11.02 -8.29 -1.22
C GLU A 13 -11.58 -7.76 0.11
N ASN A 14 -12.35 -6.67 0.05
CA ASN A 14 -12.98 -6.06 1.21
C ASN A 14 -14.49 -6.28 1.20
N TYR A 15 -15.09 -6.32 2.37
CA TYR A 15 -16.54 -6.42 2.52
C TYR A 15 -17.03 -5.56 3.68
N GLY A 16 -18.33 -5.33 3.73
CA GLY A 16 -18.94 -4.64 4.86
C GLY A 16 -20.38 -4.25 4.60
N ARG A 17 -20.97 -3.59 5.58
CA ARG A 17 -22.33 -3.05 5.46
C ARG A 17 -22.30 -1.58 5.13
N ALA A 18 -23.04 -1.15 4.12
CA ALA A 18 -23.21 0.25 3.75
C ALA A 18 -23.86 1.05 4.89
N ARG A 19 -23.09 1.51 5.86
CA ARG A 19 -23.58 2.24 7.04
C ARG A 19 -24.02 3.64 6.69
N ALA A 20 -23.29 4.31 5.81
CA ALA A 20 -23.65 5.61 5.27
C ALA A 20 -23.18 5.70 3.81
N ILE A 21 -24.02 6.34 3.01
CA ILE A 21 -23.75 6.70 1.63
C ILE A 21 -23.85 8.22 1.55
N ASN A 22 -22.77 8.89 1.09
CA ASN A 22 -22.77 10.33 0.89
C ASN A 22 -22.61 10.62 -0.60
N ASP A 23 -23.33 11.64 -1.08
CA ASP A 23 -23.18 12.13 -2.45
C ASP A 23 -21.89 12.96 -2.62
N GLU A 24 -21.67 13.50 -3.82
CA GLU A 24 -20.51 14.34 -4.17
C GLU A 24 -20.44 15.65 -3.37
N HIS A 25 -21.54 16.07 -2.74
CA HIS A 25 -21.59 17.24 -1.86
C HIS A 25 -21.39 16.88 -0.38
N GLY A 26 -21.15 15.60 -0.07
CA GLY A 26 -21.03 15.11 1.31
C GLY A 26 -22.37 14.92 2.03
N LYS A 27 -23.51 15.08 1.34
CA LYS A 27 -24.84 14.91 1.92
C LYS A 27 -25.20 13.42 1.98
N LYS A 28 -25.74 12.98 3.11
CA LYS A 28 -26.20 11.59 3.28
C LYS A 28 -27.40 11.31 2.36
N VAL A 29 -27.30 10.21 1.61
CA VAL A 29 -28.36 9.69 0.76
C VAL A 29 -28.73 8.27 1.19
N LYS A 30 -30.01 7.89 1.02
CA LYS A 30 -30.50 6.55 1.38
C LYS A 30 -30.24 5.51 0.30
N ALA A 31 -30.10 5.95 -0.93
CA ALA A 31 -29.86 5.09 -2.09
C ALA A 31 -29.11 5.85 -3.17
N ALA A 32 -28.32 5.13 -3.97
CA ALA A 32 -27.60 5.64 -5.12
C ALA A 32 -27.89 4.77 -6.34
N GLY A 33 -28.26 5.39 -7.45
CA GLY A 33 -28.52 4.73 -8.73
C GLY A 33 -27.24 4.43 -9.50
N PRO A 34 -27.36 3.88 -10.72
CA PRO A 34 -26.21 3.66 -11.60
C PRO A 34 -25.49 4.96 -11.92
N ALA A 35 -24.16 4.86 -12.07
CA ALA A 35 -23.27 5.98 -12.42
C ALA A 35 -23.34 7.20 -11.47
N THR A 36 -23.84 7.03 -10.25
CA THR A 36 -23.87 8.08 -9.23
C THR A 36 -22.59 8.01 -8.41
N PRO A 37 -21.75 9.06 -8.36
CA PRO A 37 -20.58 9.08 -7.50
C PRO A 37 -21.00 9.17 -6.04
N VAL A 38 -20.49 8.29 -5.20
CA VAL A 38 -20.80 8.26 -3.77
C VAL A 38 -19.59 7.88 -2.93
N SER A 39 -19.53 8.41 -1.73
CA SER A 39 -18.63 7.95 -0.68
C SER A 39 -19.35 6.96 0.22
N LEU A 40 -18.79 5.78 0.39
CA LEU A 40 -19.38 4.69 1.17
C LEU A 40 -18.59 4.47 2.46
N LEU A 41 -19.30 4.40 3.58
CA LEU A 41 -18.75 4.06 4.88
C LEU A 41 -19.24 2.69 5.33
N GLY A 42 -18.33 1.87 5.87
CA GLY A 42 -18.67 0.60 6.49
C GLY A 42 -17.98 -0.64 5.92
N LEU A 43 -17.04 -0.46 4.98
CA LEU A 43 -16.14 -1.53 4.54
C LEU A 43 -15.06 -1.80 5.59
N ASP A 44 -14.55 -3.03 5.63
CA ASP A 44 -13.47 -3.48 6.53
C ASP A 44 -12.07 -3.05 6.06
N GLY A 45 -11.96 -2.46 4.88
CA GLY A 45 -10.72 -1.93 4.31
C GLY A 45 -11.00 -1.06 3.08
N THR A 46 -9.93 -0.59 2.43
CA THR A 46 -10.02 0.27 1.25
C THR A 46 -9.82 -0.58 -0.02
N PRO A 47 -10.85 -0.70 -0.89
CA PRO A 47 -10.72 -1.40 -2.16
C PRO A 47 -9.72 -0.73 -3.09
N ALA A 48 -9.19 -1.48 -4.05
CA ALA A 48 -8.40 -0.92 -5.13
C ALA A 48 -9.29 -0.23 -6.17
N ALA A 49 -8.72 0.76 -6.87
CA ALA A 49 -9.38 1.34 -8.02
C ALA A 49 -9.64 0.26 -9.09
N GLY A 50 -10.85 0.23 -9.65
CA GLY A 50 -11.25 -0.78 -10.63
C GLY A 50 -11.76 -2.10 -10.02
N ASP A 51 -11.74 -2.26 -8.70
CA ASP A 51 -12.29 -3.45 -8.06
C ASP A 51 -13.79 -3.62 -8.34
N THR A 52 -14.19 -4.87 -8.53
CA THR A 52 -15.60 -5.21 -8.72
C THR A 52 -16.39 -4.98 -7.43
N PHE A 53 -17.46 -4.21 -7.53
CA PHE A 53 -18.39 -3.90 -6.46
C PHE A 53 -19.68 -4.70 -6.62
N THR A 54 -20.08 -5.46 -5.59
CA THR A 54 -21.26 -6.33 -5.64
C THR A 54 -22.02 -6.30 -4.33
N VAL A 55 -23.35 -6.21 -4.40
CA VAL A 55 -24.24 -6.38 -3.25
C VAL A 55 -24.50 -7.87 -3.05
N THR A 56 -24.39 -8.35 -1.80
CA THR A 56 -24.66 -9.74 -1.41
C THR A 56 -25.90 -9.83 -0.55
N LYS A 57 -26.48 -11.03 -0.45
CA LYS A 57 -27.71 -11.26 0.34
C LYS A 57 -27.43 -11.20 1.85
N ASP A 58 -26.28 -11.65 2.28
CA ASP A 58 -25.92 -11.77 3.68
C ASP A 58 -24.43 -11.52 3.92
N GLU A 59 -24.08 -11.24 5.17
CA GLU A 59 -22.72 -10.91 5.58
C GLU A 59 -21.79 -12.11 5.55
N LYS A 60 -22.33 -13.34 5.75
CA LYS A 60 -21.55 -14.57 5.71
C LYS A 60 -21.00 -14.80 4.30
N THR A 61 -21.86 -14.71 3.30
CA THR A 61 -21.47 -14.83 1.88
C THR A 61 -20.46 -13.75 1.50
N ALA A 62 -20.66 -12.49 1.94
CA ALA A 62 -19.72 -11.41 1.70
C ALA A 62 -18.33 -11.72 2.24
N ARG A 63 -18.27 -12.21 3.50
CA ARG A 63 -17.02 -12.60 4.16
C ARG A 63 -16.32 -13.75 3.44
N GLU A 64 -17.04 -14.79 3.07
CA GLU A 64 -16.49 -15.94 2.34
C GLU A 64 -15.87 -15.53 1.01
N VAL A 65 -16.57 -14.70 0.24
CA VAL A 65 -16.05 -14.17 -1.04
C VAL A 65 -14.80 -13.32 -0.84
N ALA A 66 -14.82 -12.41 0.15
CA ALA A 66 -13.67 -11.56 0.44
C ALA A 66 -12.46 -12.39 0.91
N GLN A 67 -12.66 -13.37 1.80
CA GLN A 67 -11.60 -14.28 2.26
C GLN A 67 -11.01 -15.11 1.12
N PHE A 68 -11.86 -15.64 0.25
CA PHE A 68 -11.41 -16.40 -0.92
C PHE A 68 -10.52 -15.53 -1.83
N ARG A 69 -10.93 -14.28 -2.09
CA ARG A 69 -10.14 -13.36 -2.90
C ARG A 69 -8.81 -13.02 -2.22
N ARG A 70 -8.80 -12.74 -0.91
CA ARG A 70 -7.57 -12.50 -0.12
C ARG A 70 -6.62 -13.69 -0.17
N SER A 71 -7.12 -14.91 0.01
CA SER A 71 -6.28 -16.10 -0.04
C SER A 71 -5.64 -16.30 -1.42
N LYS A 72 -6.39 -16.02 -2.48
CA LYS A 72 -5.89 -16.10 -3.86
C LYS A 72 -4.80 -15.06 -4.13
N VAL A 73 -4.98 -13.81 -3.70
CA VAL A 73 -3.98 -12.75 -3.84
C VAL A 73 -2.72 -13.10 -3.04
N ASN A 74 -2.88 -13.58 -1.80
CA ASN A 74 -1.75 -14.00 -0.98
C ASN A 74 -0.99 -15.19 -1.58
N ALA A 75 -1.71 -16.18 -2.12
CA ALA A 75 -1.09 -17.32 -2.80
C ALA A 75 -0.28 -16.86 -4.04
N GLN A 76 -0.78 -15.89 -4.78
CA GLN A 76 -0.06 -15.32 -5.92
C GLN A 76 1.20 -14.54 -5.48
N ARG A 77 1.15 -13.82 -4.36
CA ARG A 77 2.32 -13.13 -3.79
C ARG A 77 3.38 -14.11 -3.27
N LEU A 78 2.96 -15.21 -2.67
CA LEU A 78 3.85 -16.27 -2.18
C LEU A 78 4.42 -17.15 -3.30
N SER A 79 3.80 -17.17 -4.48
CA SER A 79 4.29 -17.86 -5.68
C SER A 79 5.31 -17.04 -6.48
N THR A 80 5.73 -15.87 -5.99
CA THR A 80 6.95 -15.22 -6.50
C THR A 80 8.09 -16.21 -6.32
N PRO A 81 8.90 -16.50 -7.36
CA PRO A 81 9.82 -17.64 -7.33
C PRO A 81 10.73 -17.55 -6.11
N VAL A 82 10.66 -18.57 -5.27
CA VAL A 82 11.71 -18.84 -4.29
C VAL A 82 13.00 -18.82 -5.09
N VAL A 83 13.91 -17.93 -4.71
CA VAL A 83 15.23 -17.82 -5.33
C VAL A 83 15.83 -19.23 -5.35
N SER A 84 15.83 -19.90 -6.49
CA SER A 84 16.41 -21.21 -6.60
C SER A 84 17.93 -21.07 -6.48
N LEU A 85 18.59 -22.08 -5.93
CA LEU A 85 20.05 -22.12 -5.87
C LEU A 85 20.70 -21.88 -7.24
N ASP A 86 20.00 -22.27 -8.33
CA ASP A 86 20.44 -22.03 -9.70
C ASP A 86 20.41 -20.55 -10.08
N ASN A 87 19.43 -19.78 -9.59
CA ASN A 87 19.37 -18.32 -9.77
C ASN A 87 20.40 -17.59 -8.89
N LEU A 88 20.69 -18.10 -7.70
CA LEU A 88 21.80 -17.59 -6.87
C LEU A 88 23.14 -17.82 -7.56
N LEU A 89 23.36 -19.00 -8.12
CA LEU A 89 24.61 -19.34 -8.82
C LEU A 89 24.76 -18.58 -10.14
N ALA A 90 23.67 -18.31 -10.86
CA ALA A 90 23.69 -17.49 -12.09
C ALA A 90 24.04 -16.02 -11.80
N ASN A 91 23.67 -15.51 -10.62
CA ASN A 91 23.99 -14.15 -10.18
C ASN A 91 25.37 -14.02 -9.49
N PHE A 92 26.08 -15.13 -9.29
CA PHE A 92 27.48 -15.13 -8.84
C PHE A 92 28.42 -14.70 -9.97
N GLY A 93 28.42 -13.43 -10.29
CA GLY A 93 29.29 -12.86 -11.34
C GLY A 93 28.76 -11.58 -11.97
N GLU A 94 27.51 -11.25 -11.71
CA GLU A 94 26.99 -9.91 -12.02
C GLU A 94 27.35 -8.94 -10.90
N ALA A 95 27.73 -7.72 -11.27
CA ALA A 95 28.02 -6.66 -10.32
C ALA A 95 26.85 -6.54 -9.32
N GLU A 96 27.15 -6.47 -8.03
CA GLU A 96 26.17 -6.37 -6.96
C GLU A 96 25.32 -5.12 -7.17
N VAL A 97 24.09 -5.30 -7.69
CA VAL A 97 23.17 -4.19 -7.93
C VAL A 97 22.77 -3.63 -6.57
N LYS A 98 23.22 -2.42 -6.28
CA LYS A 98 22.86 -1.74 -5.03
C LYS A 98 21.37 -1.46 -5.03
N ALA A 99 20.66 -1.83 -3.97
CA ALA A 99 19.21 -1.62 -3.83
C ALA A 99 18.92 -0.72 -2.65
N LEU A 100 18.08 0.29 -2.88
CA LEU A 100 17.52 1.11 -1.81
C LEU A 100 16.16 0.53 -1.40
N ASN A 101 16.09 -0.07 -0.22
CA ASN A 101 14.85 -0.60 0.33
C ASN A 101 14.03 0.52 0.98
N ILE A 102 12.75 0.60 0.64
CA ILE A 102 11.84 1.66 1.09
C ILE A 102 10.54 1.04 1.63
N VAL A 103 10.10 1.53 2.78
CA VAL A 103 8.75 1.35 3.32
C VAL A 103 7.99 2.64 3.11
N VAL A 104 6.82 2.60 2.47
CA VAL A 104 5.99 3.78 2.20
C VAL A 104 4.67 3.67 2.93
N LYS A 105 4.31 4.73 3.68
CA LYS A 105 2.98 4.90 4.27
C LYS A 105 2.37 6.21 3.78
N ALA A 106 1.12 6.15 3.32
CA ALA A 106 0.39 7.31 2.81
C ALA A 106 -0.99 7.44 3.46
N ASP A 107 -1.57 8.62 3.38
CA ASP A 107 -2.91 8.91 3.91
C ASP A 107 -4.02 8.23 3.11
N VAL A 108 -3.87 8.14 1.80
CA VAL A 108 -4.85 7.55 0.89
C VAL A 108 -4.20 6.64 -0.15
N ARG A 109 -4.99 5.70 -0.68
CA ARG A 109 -4.50 4.70 -1.62
C ARG A 109 -4.00 5.29 -2.94
N GLY A 110 -4.69 6.30 -3.47
CA GLY A 110 -4.27 6.96 -4.71
C GLY A 110 -2.89 7.61 -4.61
N SER A 111 -2.59 8.28 -3.50
CA SER A 111 -1.26 8.82 -3.22
C SER A 111 -0.20 7.72 -3.12
N LEU A 112 -0.54 6.62 -2.43
CA LEU A 112 0.35 5.46 -2.28
C LEU A 112 0.71 4.86 -3.64
N GLU A 113 -0.28 4.61 -4.50
CA GLU A 113 -0.07 4.03 -5.83
C GLU A 113 0.78 4.95 -6.72
N ALA A 114 0.53 6.26 -6.68
CA ALA A 114 1.32 7.25 -7.42
C ALA A 114 2.78 7.28 -6.96
N ILE A 115 3.03 7.22 -5.64
CA ILE A 115 4.38 7.21 -5.07
C ILE A 115 5.10 5.92 -5.45
N VAL A 116 4.47 4.76 -5.28
CA VAL A 116 5.07 3.46 -5.61
C VAL A 116 5.43 3.39 -7.09
N SER A 117 4.55 3.84 -7.99
CA SER A 117 4.83 3.89 -9.42
C SER A 117 6.02 4.80 -9.72
N ALA A 118 6.03 6.03 -9.18
CA ALA A 118 7.12 6.97 -9.39
C ALA A 118 8.47 6.46 -8.86
N LEU A 119 8.48 5.77 -7.71
CA LEU A 119 9.69 5.18 -7.14
C LEU A 119 10.21 3.99 -7.94
N THR A 120 9.31 3.14 -8.44
CA THR A 120 9.68 1.98 -9.27
C THR A 120 10.34 2.40 -10.57
N ASP A 121 9.93 3.54 -11.13
CA ASP A 121 10.47 4.08 -12.38
C ASP A 121 11.84 4.77 -12.23
N LEU A 122 12.33 4.97 -10.99
CA LEU A 122 13.61 5.64 -10.73
C LEU A 122 14.84 4.72 -10.85
N GLY A 123 14.65 3.41 -10.81
CA GLY A 123 15.75 2.44 -10.88
C GLY A 123 16.42 2.42 -12.25
N ASN A 124 17.70 2.04 -12.28
CA ASN A 124 18.47 1.75 -13.49
C ASN A 124 19.17 0.38 -13.34
N ASP A 125 20.05 0.03 -14.28
CA ASP A 125 20.74 -1.25 -14.28
C ASP A 125 21.74 -1.42 -13.11
N GLU A 126 22.20 -0.32 -12.51
CA GLU A 126 23.20 -0.28 -11.45
C GLU A 126 22.61 -0.13 -10.05
N VAL A 127 21.49 0.62 -9.93
CA VAL A 127 20.82 0.92 -8.67
C VAL A 127 19.31 0.72 -8.81
N LYS A 128 18.72 -0.06 -7.91
CA LYS A 128 17.28 -0.32 -7.89
C LYS A 128 16.61 0.25 -6.66
N VAL A 129 15.39 0.76 -6.84
CA VAL A 129 14.49 1.07 -5.73
C VAL A 129 13.59 -0.13 -5.47
N ASN A 130 13.64 -0.63 -4.26
CA ASN A 130 12.83 -1.76 -3.83
C ASN A 130 11.82 -1.30 -2.78
N VAL A 131 10.56 -1.15 -3.17
CA VAL A 131 9.48 -0.86 -2.23
C VAL A 131 9.09 -2.16 -1.54
N VAL A 132 9.69 -2.41 -0.38
CA VAL A 132 9.50 -3.66 0.39
C VAL A 132 8.13 -3.73 1.05
N PHE A 133 7.56 -2.58 1.39
CA PHE A 133 6.20 -2.48 1.91
C PHE A 133 5.55 -1.15 1.55
N ALA A 134 4.26 -1.20 1.20
CA ALA A 134 3.45 -0.02 0.94
C ALA A 134 2.08 -0.17 1.61
N GLY A 135 1.66 0.83 2.39
CA GLY A 135 0.41 0.76 3.14
C GLY A 135 -0.26 2.11 3.37
N VAL A 136 -1.56 2.08 3.62
CA VAL A 136 -2.37 3.26 3.94
C VAL A 136 -2.55 3.38 5.45
N GLY A 137 -2.50 4.60 5.96
CA GLY A 137 -2.68 4.92 7.39
C GLY A 137 -1.41 5.39 8.08
N GLY A 138 -1.47 5.60 9.39
CA GLY A 138 -0.33 6.00 10.21
C GLY A 138 0.77 4.94 10.23
N ILE A 139 1.97 5.38 10.62
CA ILE A 139 3.12 4.49 10.75
C ILE A 139 3.06 3.83 12.12
N SER A 140 2.89 2.52 12.15
CA SER A 140 2.78 1.69 13.35
C SER A 140 4.10 1.02 13.74
N ASP A 141 4.15 0.44 14.94
CA ASP A 141 5.29 -0.35 15.42
C ASP A 141 5.63 -1.51 14.48
N SER A 142 4.61 -2.15 13.90
CA SER A 142 4.81 -3.25 12.95
C SER A 142 5.52 -2.79 11.67
N ASP A 143 5.17 -1.59 11.16
CA ASP A 143 5.81 -1.01 9.99
C ASP A 143 7.30 -0.72 10.26
N ILE A 144 7.60 -0.22 11.46
CA ILE A 144 8.98 0.09 11.87
C ILE A 144 9.81 -1.18 12.05
N ASN A 145 9.27 -2.20 12.73
CA ASN A 145 9.95 -3.48 12.88
C ASN A 145 10.22 -4.15 11.53
N TYR A 146 9.28 -4.04 10.60
CA TYR A 146 9.46 -4.54 9.25
C TYR A 146 10.57 -3.76 8.50
N ALA A 147 10.62 -2.44 8.64
CA ALA A 147 11.65 -1.61 8.04
C ALA A 147 13.04 -1.94 8.59
N ILE A 148 13.17 -2.14 9.91
CA ILE A 148 14.43 -2.56 10.53
C ILE A 148 14.91 -3.91 9.97
N THR A 149 14.02 -4.90 9.92
CA THR A 149 14.34 -6.24 9.41
C THR A 149 14.74 -6.24 7.94
N SER A 150 14.17 -5.32 7.16
CA SER A 150 14.43 -5.18 5.72
C SER A 150 15.53 -4.15 5.39
N GLU A 151 16.16 -3.56 6.40
CA GLU A 151 17.16 -2.48 6.24
C GLU A 151 16.62 -1.35 5.35
N ALA A 152 15.37 -0.94 5.58
CA ALA A 152 14.64 -0.02 4.74
C ALA A 152 14.51 1.37 5.37
N VAL A 153 14.52 2.41 4.54
CA VAL A 153 14.13 3.78 4.92
C VAL A 153 12.61 3.87 4.93
N VAL A 154 12.04 4.60 5.90
CA VAL A 154 10.59 4.78 6.02
C VAL A 154 10.17 6.15 5.51
N PHE A 155 9.23 6.18 4.59
CA PHE A 155 8.61 7.40 4.07
C PHE A 155 7.15 7.51 4.49
N GLY A 156 6.82 8.62 5.15
CA GLY A 156 5.46 8.99 5.52
C GLY A 156 4.93 10.12 4.65
N PHE A 157 3.92 9.86 3.82
CA PHE A 157 3.28 10.87 2.99
C PHE A 157 1.94 11.28 3.61
N ASN A 158 1.85 12.55 4.07
CA ASN A 158 0.70 13.09 4.79
C ASN A 158 0.27 12.30 6.04
N VAL A 159 1.15 11.46 6.58
CA VAL A 159 0.88 10.64 7.78
C VAL A 159 1.91 10.93 8.87
N ARG A 160 1.65 10.43 10.07
CA ARG A 160 2.56 10.54 11.21
C ARG A 160 2.82 9.16 11.81
N ALA A 161 3.96 9.01 12.46
CA ALA A 161 4.24 7.83 13.26
C ALA A 161 3.48 7.89 14.60
N GLU A 162 2.98 6.74 15.03
CA GLU A 162 2.41 6.56 16.36
C GLU A 162 3.46 6.80 17.44
N ASN A 163 3.01 7.14 18.66
CA ASN A 163 3.95 7.49 19.73
C ASN A 163 4.85 6.33 20.15
N SER A 164 4.37 5.10 20.08
CA SER A 164 5.15 3.88 20.29
C SER A 164 6.20 3.69 19.19
N ALA A 165 5.82 3.84 17.94
CA ALA A 165 6.69 3.74 16.78
C ALA A 165 7.84 4.76 16.84
N LYS A 166 7.57 6.00 17.26
CA LYS A 166 8.60 7.05 17.43
C LYS A 166 9.71 6.63 18.39
N LYS A 167 9.36 5.97 19.51
CA LYS A 167 10.33 5.49 20.49
C LYS A 167 11.26 4.43 19.89
N ILE A 168 10.72 3.53 19.05
CA ILE A 168 11.51 2.51 18.37
C ILE A 168 12.44 3.17 17.35
N ILE A 169 11.95 4.14 16.58
CA ILE A 169 12.73 4.89 15.58
C ILE A 169 13.93 5.58 16.24
N GLU A 170 13.70 6.25 17.39
CA GLU A 170 14.75 6.93 18.16
C GLU A 170 15.76 5.94 18.74
N ALA A 171 15.31 4.80 19.25
CA ALA A 171 16.17 3.78 19.85
C ALA A 171 17.05 3.07 18.81
N GLU A 172 16.52 2.77 17.65
CA GLU A 172 17.21 2.02 16.59
C GLU A 172 17.92 2.92 15.56
N GLY A 173 17.70 4.26 15.62
CA GLY A 173 18.30 5.20 14.68
C GLY A 173 17.80 5.06 13.25
N LEU A 174 16.54 4.63 13.08
CA LEU A 174 15.94 4.42 11.77
C LEU A 174 15.70 5.75 11.04
N ASP A 175 16.03 5.81 9.75
CA ASP A 175 15.74 6.98 8.91
C ASP A 175 14.25 7.01 8.55
N LEU A 176 13.54 7.97 9.13
CA LEU A 176 12.12 8.25 8.84
C LEU A 176 11.98 9.67 8.31
N ARG A 177 11.42 9.81 7.11
CA ARG A 177 11.19 11.09 6.46
C ARG A 177 9.71 11.31 6.17
N TYR A 178 9.26 12.55 6.35
CA TYR A 178 7.89 12.96 6.10
C TYR A 178 7.80 13.89 4.89
N TYR A 179 6.83 13.62 4.02
CA TYR A 179 6.57 14.42 2.83
C TYR A 179 5.11 14.82 2.72
N LYS A 180 4.86 15.94 2.06
CA LYS A 180 3.53 16.43 1.68
C LYS A 180 3.39 16.62 0.17
N VAL A 181 4.50 16.64 -0.54
CA VAL A 181 4.59 16.81 -1.99
C VAL A 181 5.35 15.62 -2.57
N ILE A 182 4.77 14.97 -3.59
CA ILE A 182 5.35 13.76 -4.19
C ILE A 182 6.71 14.07 -4.85
N TYR A 183 6.86 15.22 -5.46
CA TYR A 183 8.10 15.61 -6.12
C TYR A 183 9.28 15.70 -5.15
N ASP A 184 9.07 16.25 -3.95
CA ASP A 184 10.11 16.33 -2.92
C ASP A 184 10.61 14.94 -2.52
N LEU A 185 9.68 13.99 -2.36
CA LEU A 185 10.00 12.60 -2.06
C LEU A 185 10.82 11.95 -3.18
N VAL A 186 10.39 12.14 -4.43
CA VAL A 186 11.06 11.60 -5.62
C VAL A 186 12.47 12.20 -5.77
N ASP A 187 12.63 13.48 -5.54
CA ASP A 187 13.93 14.17 -5.67
C ASP A 187 14.91 13.72 -4.58
N ASP A 188 14.44 13.53 -3.34
CA ASP A 188 15.26 12.98 -2.25
C ASP A 188 15.72 11.54 -2.56
N VAL A 189 14.84 10.70 -3.13
CA VAL A 189 15.23 9.34 -3.54
C VAL A 189 16.23 9.37 -4.68
N LYS A 190 16.07 10.23 -5.68
CA LYS A 190 17.05 10.43 -6.76
C LYS A 190 18.42 10.81 -6.20
N ALA A 191 18.45 11.76 -5.25
CA ALA A 191 19.69 12.18 -4.61
C ALA A 191 20.35 11.03 -3.85
N ALA A 192 19.56 10.21 -3.13
CA ALA A 192 20.05 9.03 -2.42
C ALA A 192 20.62 7.97 -3.40
N LEU A 193 19.93 7.69 -4.50
CA LEU A 193 20.43 6.79 -5.55
C LEU A 193 21.73 7.26 -6.16
N THR A 194 21.83 8.57 -6.44
CA THR A 194 23.07 9.16 -6.98
C THR A 194 24.24 9.02 -5.99
N GLY A 195 23.96 9.11 -4.68
CA GLY A 195 24.96 8.89 -3.64
C GLY A 195 25.40 7.43 -3.46
N LEU A 196 24.63 6.47 -3.99
CA LEU A 196 24.96 5.04 -3.99
C LEU A 196 25.82 4.64 -5.20
N LEU A 197 25.83 5.45 -6.27
CA LEU A 197 26.70 5.23 -7.42
C LEU A 197 28.16 5.50 -7.02
N ASP A 198 29.06 4.61 -7.43
CA ASP A 198 30.49 4.86 -7.26
C ASP A 198 30.94 5.99 -8.18
N PRO A 199 31.88 6.86 -7.77
CA PRO A 199 32.36 7.98 -8.56
C PRO A 199 33.16 7.54 -9.80
#